data_8fad902ef9b3831e5438cf7947a0a5be
#
_entry.id   8fad902ef9b3831e5438cf7947a0a5be
#
_cell.length_a   1.000
_cell.length_b   1.000
_cell.length_c   1.000
_cell.angle_alpha   90.00
_cell.angle_beta   90.00
_cell.angle_gamma   90.00
#
_symmetry.space_group_name_H-M   'P 1'
#
loop_
_entity.id
_entity.type
_entity.pdbx_description
1 polymer ?
#
loop_
_entity_poly.entity_id
_entity_poly.type
_entity_poly.pdbx_seq_one_letter_code
_entity_poly.pdbx_strand_id
1 'polypeptide(L)'
;RAAAAGHSVAMTTPTKPTAGILSDERREEREQLIEMLQKAYFMELETVMSYVTNSINPDGVRAQEIKESLEEDIQEELGHAQQFAQRIKELYGVVPGSLAFQAEQSYLQPPTEQTDVVHVIKGVIAAETGAIEHYSRIIEFCDNIDLVTQDMVIAIQRDEEGHRRLFEGFLREYQVEGKA
;
A
#
# COMPACT_ATOMS: atom_id res chain seq x y z
N ARG A 1 4.78 -23.70 -62.83
CA ARG A 1 5.13 -23.89 -61.43
C ARG A 1 5.68 -22.58 -60.88
N ALA A 2 4.86 -21.84 -60.16
CA ALA A 2 5.29 -20.63 -59.43
C ALA A 2 5.71 -21.03 -58.03
N ALA A 3 6.93 -20.75 -57.62
CA ALA A 3 7.42 -20.95 -56.27
C ALA A 3 6.93 -19.80 -55.41
N ALA A 4 6.16 -20.10 -54.36
CA ALA A 4 5.77 -19.14 -53.36
C ALA A 4 6.98 -18.84 -52.44
N ALA A 5 7.48 -17.61 -52.49
CA ALA A 5 8.48 -17.14 -51.55
C ALA A 5 7.82 -16.87 -50.20
N GLY A 6 8.07 -17.76 -49.26
CA GLY A 6 7.64 -17.59 -47.87
C GLY A 6 8.43 -16.42 -47.25
N HIS A 7 7.74 -15.32 -46.94
CA HIS A 7 8.30 -14.24 -46.16
C HIS A 7 8.27 -14.70 -44.67
N SER A 8 9.43 -15.10 -44.16
CA SER A 8 9.63 -15.28 -42.71
C SER A 8 9.70 -13.88 -42.07
N VAL A 9 8.63 -13.47 -41.40
CA VAL A 9 8.64 -12.30 -40.52
C VAL A 9 9.43 -12.70 -39.30
N ALA A 10 10.69 -12.25 -39.23
CA ALA A 10 11.46 -12.37 -38.00
C ALA A 10 10.74 -11.54 -36.90
N MET A 11 10.16 -12.24 -35.92
CA MET A 11 9.64 -11.60 -34.70
C MET A 11 10.84 -11.00 -33.94
N THR A 12 11.03 -9.70 -34.07
CA THR A 12 12.01 -8.98 -33.26
C THR A 12 11.50 -9.00 -31.81
N THR A 13 12.23 -9.65 -30.91
CA THR A 13 11.98 -9.56 -29.48
C THR A 13 12.02 -8.08 -29.07
N PRO A 14 11.00 -7.56 -28.37
CA PRO A 14 11.04 -6.18 -27.89
C PRO A 14 12.31 -5.96 -27.07
N THR A 15 13.13 -4.97 -27.43
CA THR A 15 14.32 -4.62 -26.67
C THR A 15 13.91 -3.85 -25.43
N LYS A 16 14.50 -4.16 -24.26
CA LYS A 16 14.33 -3.37 -23.05
C LYS A 16 14.89 -1.95 -23.24
N PRO A 17 14.37 -0.96 -22.49
CA PRO A 17 14.98 0.36 -22.44
C PRO A 17 16.46 0.30 -22.08
N THR A 18 17.25 1.17 -22.70
CA THR A 18 18.71 1.25 -22.48
C THR A 18 19.08 2.24 -21.37
N ALA A 19 18.09 2.93 -20.78
CA ALA A 19 18.28 3.88 -19.70
C ALA A 19 17.14 3.79 -18.67
N GLY A 20 17.37 4.37 -17.49
CA GLY A 20 16.41 4.39 -16.39
C GLY A 20 16.27 3.05 -15.67
N ILE A 21 15.30 2.97 -14.75
CA ILE A 21 15.11 1.79 -13.88
C ILE A 21 14.82 0.49 -14.64
N LEU A 22 14.31 0.58 -15.87
CA LEU A 22 13.99 -0.60 -16.70
C LEU A 22 15.20 -1.13 -17.48
N SER A 23 16.35 -0.44 -17.49
CA SER A 23 17.57 -0.92 -18.13
C SER A 23 18.19 -2.11 -17.40
N ASP A 24 19.00 -2.92 -18.12
CA ASP A 24 19.70 -4.04 -17.49
C ASP A 24 20.83 -3.58 -16.55
N GLU A 25 21.35 -2.37 -16.75
CA GLU A 25 22.37 -1.76 -15.88
C GLU A 25 21.85 -1.45 -14.48
N ARG A 26 20.53 -1.21 -14.37
CA ARG A 26 19.86 -0.90 -13.08
C ARG A 26 19.09 -2.09 -12.50
N ARG A 27 19.53 -3.29 -12.77
CA ARG A 27 18.85 -4.50 -12.30
C ARG A 27 18.81 -4.58 -10.78
N GLU A 28 19.91 -4.30 -10.11
CA GLU A 28 20.01 -4.43 -8.65
C GLU A 28 19.09 -3.42 -7.96
N GLU A 29 19.10 -2.15 -8.39
CA GLU A 29 18.21 -1.13 -7.84
C GLU A 29 16.74 -1.47 -8.10
N ARG A 30 16.43 -2.03 -9.29
CA ARG A 30 15.08 -2.46 -9.63
C ARG A 30 14.61 -3.62 -8.76
N GLU A 31 15.44 -4.61 -8.48
CA GLU A 31 15.12 -5.73 -7.60
C GLU A 31 14.88 -5.26 -6.17
N GLN A 32 15.72 -4.38 -5.65
CA GLN A 32 15.53 -3.76 -4.34
C GLN A 32 14.23 -2.95 -4.26
N LEU A 33 13.93 -2.16 -5.29
CA LEU A 33 12.68 -1.40 -5.36
C LEU A 33 11.45 -2.33 -5.36
N ILE A 34 11.51 -3.43 -6.12
CA ILE A 34 10.43 -4.44 -6.13
C ILE A 34 10.19 -5.02 -4.73
N GLU A 35 11.23 -5.33 -3.96
CA GLU A 35 11.09 -5.82 -2.58
C GLU A 35 10.40 -4.79 -1.69
N MET A 36 10.76 -3.51 -1.80
CA MET A 36 10.10 -2.43 -1.06
C MET A 36 8.63 -2.28 -1.44
N LEU A 37 8.30 -2.39 -2.72
CA LEU A 37 6.93 -2.33 -3.22
C LEU A 37 6.10 -3.56 -2.82
N GLN A 38 6.71 -4.75 -2.75
CA GLN A 38 6.04 -5.96 -2.26
C GLN A 38 5.68 -5.81 -0.77
N LYS A 39 6.55 -5.20 0.01
CA LYS A 39 6.24 -4.88 1.41
C LYS A 39 5.07 -3.89 1.50
N ALA A 40 5.09 -2.81 0.74
CA ALA A 40 3.99 -1.85 0.69
C ALA A 40 2.67 -2.53 0.30
N TYR A 41 2.67 -3.34 -0.74
CA TYR A 41 1.51 -4.12 -1.18
C TYR A 41 0.91 -4.99 -0.06
N PHE A 42 1.75 -5.66 0.73
CA PHE A 42 1.27 -6.47 1.85
C PHE A 42 0.79 -5.63 3.03
N MET A 43 1.40 -4.47 3.28
CA MET A 43 0.92 -3.53 4.31
C MET A 43 -0.51 -3.08 4.02
N GLU A 44 -0.80 -2.66 2.78
CA GLU A 44 -2.15 -2.27 2.37
C GLU A 44 -3.16 -3.40 2.49
N LEU A 45 -2.83 -4.60 2.03
CA LEU A 45 -3.73 -5.75 2.15
C LEU A 45 -4.00 -6.14 3.60
N GLU A 46 -3.02 -6.01 4.50
CA GLU A 46 -3.21 -6.22 5.93
C GLU A 46 -4.11 -5.13 6.53
N THR A 47 -3.91 -3.87 6.12
CA THR A 47 -4.76 -2.73 6.50
C THR A 47 -6.20 -2.95 6.05
N VAL A 48 -6.43 -3.34 4.79
CA VAL A 48 -7.77 -3.68 4.28
C VAL A 48 -8.45 -4.75 5.16
N MET A 49 -7.75 -5.83 5.48
CA MET A 49 -8.29 -6.91 6.33
C MET A 49 -8.64 -6.39 7.73
N SER A 50 -7.79 -5.58 8.30
CA SER A 50 -7.96 -5.00 9.64
C SER A 50 -9.06 -3.95 9.66
N TYR A 51 -9.21 -3.14 8.62
CA TYR A 51 -10.29 -2.16 8.50
C TYR A 51 -11.64 -2.82 8.31
N VAL A 52 -11.75 -3.89 7.51
CA VAL A 52 -12.97 -4.72 7.45
C VAL A 52 -13.32 -5.25 8.83
N THR A 53 -12.37 -5.74 9.59
CA THR A 53 -12.60 -6.27 10.95
C THR A 53 -13.07 -5.17 11.90
N ASN A 54 -12.40 -4.01 11.90
CA ASN A 54 -12.66 -2.92 12.83
C ASN A 54 -13.85 -2.01 12.39
N SER A 55 -14.33 -2.11 11.15
CA SER A 55 -15.58 -1.47 10.72
C SER A 55 -16.83 -2.28 11.15
N ILE A 56 -16.67 -3.54 11.52
CA ILE A 56 -17.78 -4.43 11.88
C ILE A 56 -17.87 -4.64 13.40
N ASN A 57 -16.76 -4.99 14.03
CA ASN A 57 -16.73 -5.43 15.44
C ASN A 57 -17.08 -4.36 16.49
N PRO A 58 -16.69 -3.08 16.37
CA PRO A 58 -16.94 -2.12 17.45
C PRO A 58 -18.41 -1.88 17.74
N ASP A 59 -18.74 -1.85 19.04
CA ASP A 59 -20.08 -1.59 19.56
C ASP A 59 -20.18 -0.23 20.24
N GLY A 60 -21.40 0.25 20.37
CA GLY A 60 -21.74 1.46 21.13
C GLY A 60 -21.98 2.68 20.24
N VAL A 61 -22.56 3.70 20.86
CA VAL A 61 -23.02 4.92 20.15
C VAL A 61 -21.87 5.74 19.54
N ARG A 62 -20.66 5.57 20.04
CA ARG A 62 -19.46 6.29 19.58
C ARG A 62 -18.70 5.54 18.49
N ALA A 63 -19.08 4.28 18.21
CA ALA A 63 -18.40 3.46 17.23
C ALA A 63 -18.82 3.83 15.80
N GLN A 64 -19.99 4.42 15.61
CA GLN A 64 -20.59 4.58 14.27
C GLN A 64 -19.71 5.40 13.33
N GLU A 65 -19.24 6.56 13.78
CA GLU A 65 -18.40 7.44 12.93
C GLU A 65 -17.04 6.80 12.60
N ILE A 66 -16.45 6.07 13.54
CA ILE A 66 -15.20 5.35 13.33
C ILE A 66 -15.40 4.21 12.32
N LYS A 67 -16.51 3.49 12.41
CA LYS A 67 -16.85 2.40 11.46
C LYS A 67 -17.07 2.94 10.06
N GLU A 68 -17.81 4.05 9.92
CA GLU A 68 -18.07 4.69 8.63
C GLU A 68 -16.78 5.18 7.98
N SER A 69 -15.88 5.83 8.73
CA SER A 69 -14.57 6.23 8.22
C SER A 69 -13.75 5.04 7.73
N LEU A 70 -13.69 3.95 8.50
CA LEU A 70 -12.96 2.74 8.09
C LEU A 70 -13.59 2.08 6.83
N GLU A 71 -14.92 2.07 6.70
CA GLU A 71 -15.61 1.53 5.52
C GLU A 71 -15.28 2.34 4.24
N GLU A 72 -15.17 3.66 4.35
CA GLU A 72 -14.77 4.53 3.24
C GLU A 72 -13.33 4.26 2.82
N ASP A 73 -12.41 4.14 3.78
CA ASP A 73 -10.98 3.95 3.53
C ASP A 73 -10.64 2.57 2.93
N ILE A 74 -11.43 1.50 3.19
CA ILE A 74 -11.18 0.15 2.66
C ILE A 74 -10.98 0.14 1.13
N GLN A 75 -11.76 0.90 0.38
CA GLN A 75 -11.65 0.92 -1.09
C GLN A 75 -10.40 1.68 -1.54
N GLU A 76 -10.00 2.70 -0.83
CA GLU A 76 -8.80 3.47 -1.10
C GLU A 76 -7.54 2.63 -0.83
N GLU A 77 -7.45 1.96 0.32
CA GLU A 77 -6.36 1.03 0.67
C GLU A 77 -6.22 -0.13 -0.33
N LEU A 78 -7.35 -0.71 -0.76
CA LEU A 78 -7.35 -1.72 -1.82
C LEU A 78 -6.82 -1.14 -3.14
N GLY A 79 -7.16 0.11 -3.45
CA GLY A 79 -6.64 0.86 -4.60
C GLY A 79 -5.12 1.07 -4.52
N HIS A 80 -4.59 1.42 -3.36
CA HIS A 80 -3.16 1.54 -3.10
C HIS A 80 -2.44 0.19 -3.33
N ALA A 81 -2.96 -0.90 -2.75
CA ALA A 81 -2.43 -2.24 -2.99
C ALA A 81 -2.36 -2.60 -4.48
N GLN A 82 -3.41 -2.27 -5.25
CA GLN A 82 -3.45 -2.51 -6.69
C GLN A 82 -2.42 -1.67 -7.45
N GLN A 83 -2.19 -0.42 -7.06
CA GLN A 83 -1.16 0.44 -7.67
C GLN A 83 0.25 -0.13 -7.42
N PHE A 84 0.55 -0.57 -6.19
CA PHE A 84 1.82 -1.24 -5.88
C PHE A 84 1.99 -2.53 -6.70
N ALA A 85 0.95 -3.37 -6.78
CA ALA A 85 0.97 -4.60 -7.56
C ALA A 85 1.23 -4.32 -9.05
N GLN A 86 0.54 -3.33 -9.64
CA GLN A 86 0.73 -2.93 -11.02
C GLN A 86 2.17 -2.46 -11.26
N ARG A 87 2.72 -1.63 -10.35
CA ARG A 87 4.09 -1.13 -10.48
C ARG A 87 5.14 -2.23 -10.37
N ILE A 88 4.98 -3.20 -9.47
CA ILE A 88 5.83 -4.39 -9.40
C ILE A 88 5.88 -5.09 -10.76
N LYS A 89 4.73 -5.27 -11.42
CA LYS A 89 4.66 -5.92 -12.73
C LYS A 89 5.33 -5.10 -13.83
N GLU A 90 5.17 -3.78 -13.82
CA GLU A 90 5.83 -2.87 -14.78
C GLU A 90 7.35 -2.90 -14.64
N LEU A 91 7.86 -3.10 -13.44
CA LEU A 91 9.29 -3.27 -13.13
C LEU A 91 9.82 -4.68 -13.43
N TYR A 92 9.07 -5.51 -14.17
CA TYR A 92 9.38 -6.91 -14.49
C TYR A 92 9.37 -7.86 -13.29
N GLY A 93 8.81 -7.43 -12.15
CA GLY A 93 8.62 -8.28 -10.97
C GLY A 93 7.43 -9.20 -11.07
N VAL A 94 7.26 -10.00 -10.02
CA VAL A 94 6.10 -10.87 -9.82
C VAL A 94 5.38 -10.43 -8.57
N VAL A 95 4.07 -10.17 -8.69
CA VAL A 95 3.22 -9.85 -7.55
C VAL A 95 3.09 -11.11 -6.69
N PRO A 96 3.44 -11.04 -5.39
CA PRO A 96 3.37 -12.22 -4.53
C PRO A 96 1.92 -12.62 -4.22
N GLY A 97 1.71 -13.92 -4.06
CA GLY A 97 0.43 -14.48 -3.61
C GLY A 97 0.31 -14.58 -2.09
N SER A 98 -0.86 -15.01 -1.62
CA SER A 98 -1.20 -15.07 -0.20
C SER A 98 -0.28 -15.96 0.65
N LEU A 99 0.39 -16.94 0.07
CA LEU A 99 1.34 -17.80 0.81
C LEU A 99 2.63 -17.07 1.22
N ALA A 100 2.95 -15.93 0.60
CA ALA A 100 4.08 -15.10 0.97
C ALA A 100 3.69 -14.01 2.01
N PHE A 101 2.40 -13.84 2.29
CA PHE A 101 1.92 -12.86 3.25
C PHE A 101 2.26 -13.26 4.68
N GLN A 102 2.73 -12.28 5.46
CA GLN A 102 2.96 -12.42 6.90
C GLN A 102 2.39 -11.18 7.60
N ALA A 103 1.50 -11.39 8.55
CA ALA A 103 0.91 -10.31 9.32
C ALA A 103 1.95 -9.66 10.24
N GLU A 104 2.04 -8.32 10.21
CA GLU A 104 2.97 -7.52 11.01
C GLU A 104 2.26 -6.46 11.86
N GLN A 105 1.01 -6.08 11.53
CA GLN A 105 0.27 -4.98 12.17
C GLN A 105 -0.43 -5.45 13.46
N SER A 106 0.34 -5.90 14.45
CA SER A 106 -0.19 -6.36 15.74
C SER A 106 -0.98 -5.30 16.51
N TYR A 107 -0.70 -4.03 16.25
CA TYR A 107 -1.34 -2.85 16.86
C TYR A 107 -2.71 -2.52 16.27
N LEU A 108 -3.07 -3.06 15.10
CA LEU A 108 -4.35 -2.85 14.41
C LEU A 108 -5.35 -4.00 14.62
N GLN A 109 -5.06 -4.89 15.57
CA GLN A 109 -5.96 -5.98 15.91
C GLN A 109 -7.19 -5.48 16.67
N PRO A 110 -8.35 -6.13 16.53
CA PRO A 110 -9.56 -5.72 17.25
C PRO A 110 -9.37 -5.82 18.76
N PRO A 111 -9.92 -4.87 19.56
CA PRO A 111 -9.85 -4.93 21.02
C PRO A 111 -10.69 -6.09 21.57
N THR A 112 -10.31 -6.60 22.73
CA THR A 112 -11.11 -7.60 23.47
C THR A 112 -12.45 -7.01 23.90
N GLU A 113 -12.43 -5.74 24.36
CA GLU A 113 -13.64 -4.99 24.72
C GLU A 113 -14.11 -4.21 23.49
N GLN A 114 -15.22 -4.61 22.88
CA GLN A 114 -15.69 -4.06 21.61
C GLN A 114 -16.18 -2.62 21.69
N THR A 115 -16.38 -2.07 22.89
CA THR A 115 -16.66 -0.65 23.09
C THR A 115 -15.41 0.23 23.20
N ASP A 116 -14.20 -0.38 23.17
CA ASP A 116 -12.94 0.34 23.21
C ASP A 116 -12.55 0.88 21.81
N VAL A 117 -13.26 1.89 21.36
CA VAL A 117 -12.97 2.57 20.09
C VAL A 117 -11.66 3.34 20.10
N VAL A 118 -11.16 3.73 21.29
CA VAL A 118 -9.86 4.41 21.44
C VAL A 118 -8.71 3.48 21.03
N HIS A 119 -8.82 2.19 21.36
CA HIS A 119 -7.87 1.18 20.89
C HIS A 119 -7.82 1.13 19.35
N VAL A 120 -8.99 1.10 18.70
CA VAL A 120 -9.09 1.09 17.24
C VAL A 120 -8.45 2.35 16.64
N ILE A 121 -8.81 3.54 17.15
CA ILE A 121 -8.25 4.82 16.69
C ILE A 121 -6.72 4.85 16.81
N LYS A 122 -6.18 4.41 17.94
CA LYS A 122 -4.71 4.35 18.14
C LYS A 122 -4.05 3.33 17.20
N GLY A 123 -4.72 2.22 16.92
CA GLY A 123 -4.26 1.21 15.98
C GLY A 123 -4.16 1.76 14.55
N VAL A 124 -5.17 2.49 14.09
CA VAL A 124 -5.16 3.16 12.78
C VAL A 124 -4.00 4.17 12.70
N ILE A 125 -3.87 5.07 13.68
CA ILE A 125 -2.77 6.05 13.71
C ILE A 125 -1.40 5.36 13.63
N ALA A 126 -1.24 4.21 14.28
CA ALA A 126 0.01 3.44 14.24
C ALA A 126 0.24 2.81 12.86
N ALA A 127 -0.81 2.29 12.20
CA ALA A 127 -0.75 1.71 10.87
C ALA A 127 -0.32 2.77 9.84
N GLU A 128 -1.03 3.90 9.81
CA GLU A 128 -0.72 5.02 8.90
C GLU A 128 0.70 5.57 9.14
N THR A 129 1.13 5.66 10.40
CA THR A 129 2.50 6.06 10.71
C THR A 129 3.51 5.10 10.11
N GLY A 130 3.29 3.80 10.24
CA GLY A 130 4.16 2.77 9.66
C GLY A 130 4.19 2.82 8.12
N ALA A 131 3.04 3.04 7.48
CA ALA A 131 2.91 3.22 6.04
C ALA A 131 3.70 4.46 5.57
N ILE A 132 3.46 5.63 6.16
CA ILE A 132 4.16 6.88 5.86
C ILE A 132 5.68 6.71 5.98
N GLU A 133 6.17 6.07 7.05
CA GLU A 133 7.60 5.82 7.24
C GLU A 133 8.18 4.88 6.15
N HIS A 134 7.41 3.87 5.73
CA HIS A 134 7.85 2.97 4.67
C HIS A 134 7.84 3.66 3.31
N TYR A 135 6.80 4.44 3.01
CA TYR A 135 6.67 5.17 1.75
C TYR A 135 7.71 6.28 1.62
N SER A 136 8.02 6.99 2.71
CA SER A 136 9.14 7.95 2.73
C SER A 136 10.46 7.28 2.31
N ARG A 137 10.73 6.05 2.77
CA ARG A 137 11.93 5.30 2.35
C ARG A 137 11.90 4.93 0.86
N ILE A 138 10.73 4.59 0.30
CA ILE A 138 10.59 4.34 -1.14
C ILE A 138 10.84 5.62 -1.94
N ILE A 139 10.24 6.74 -1.51
CA ILE A 139 10.39 8.05 -2.14
C ILE A 139 11.87 8.48 -2.18
N GLU A 140 12.57 8.36 -1.05
CA GLU A 140 14.01 8.66 -0.95
C GLU A 140 14.84 7.73 -1.86
N PHE A 141 14.54 6.43 -1.86
CA PHE A 141 15.23 5.47 -2.73
C PHE A 141 15.04 5.78 -4.21
N CYS A 142 13.85 6.22 -4.61
CA CYS A 142 13.52 6.54 -5.99
C CYS A 142 14.13 7.84 -6.49
N ASP A 143 14.68 8.70 -5.61
CA ASP A 143 15.23 9.99 -6.00
C ASP A 143 16.35 9.82 -7.05
N ASN A 144 16.19 10.47 -8.19
CA ASN A 144 17.06 10.35 -9.38
C ASN A 144 17.23 8.92 -9.95
N ILE A 145 16.42 7.95 -9.46
CA ILE A 145 16.45 6.55 -9.90
C ILE A 145 15.19 6.21 -10.68
N ASP A 146 14.01 6.46 -10.10
CA ASP A 146 12.71 6.15 -10.71
C ASP A 146 11.62 7.16 -10.29
N LEU A 147 11.54 8.24 -11.04
CA LEU A 147 10.56 9.31 -10.78
C LEU A 147 9.10 8.85 -10.97
N VAL A 148 8.86 7.78 -11.73
CA VAL A 148 7.49 7.24 -11.93
C VAL A 148 6.99 6.58 -10.67
N THR A 149 7.80 5.72 -10.05
CA THR A 149 7.47 5.14 -8.74
C THR A 149 7.41 6.21 -7.66
N GLN A 150 8.35 7.16 -7.66
CA GLN A 150 8.38 8.26 -6.70
C GLN A 150 7.07 9.07 -6.71
N ASP A 151 6.60 9.50 -7.89
CA ASP A 151 5.36 10.27 -8.05
C ASP A 151 4.13 9.49 -7.56
N MET A 152 4.04 8.21 -7.91
CA MET A 152 2.98 7.32 -7.45
C MET A 152 2.96 7.21 -5.92
N VAL A 153 4.11 6.97 -5.29
CA VAL A 153 4.20 6.77 -3.83
C VAL A 153 3.99 8.07 -3.07
N ILE A 154 4.40 9.22 -3.61
CA ILE A 154 4.08 10.55 -3.05
C ILE A 154 2.57 10.78 -3.01
N ALA A 155 1.84 10.36 -4.07
CA ALA A 155 0.38 10.49 -4.09
C ALA A 155 -0.28 9.62 -3.00
N ILE A 156 0.13 8.36 -2.89
CA ILE A 156 -0.37 7.43 -1.86
C ILE A 156 -0.03 7.95 -0.46
N GLN A 157 1.21 8.32 -0.20
CA GLN A 157 1.60 8.84 1.13
C GLN A 157 0.77 10.06 1.56
N ARG A 158 0.39 10.94 0.63
CA ARG A 158 -0.48 12.07 0.94
C ARG A 158 -1.84 11.63 1.46
N ASP A 159 -2.39 10.54 0.92
CA ASP A 159 -3.67 10.00 1.35
C ASP A 159 -3.55 9.40 2.77
N GLU A 160 -2.47 8.65 3.08
CA GLU A 160 -2.17 8.15 4.43
C GLU A 160 -1.97 9.27 5.47
N GLU A 161 -1.33 10.36 5.09
CA GLU A 161 -1.21 11.56 5.95
C GLU A 161 -2.60 12.14 6.25
N GLY A 162 -3.52 12.09 5.30
CA GLY A 162 -4.92 12.49 5.44
C GLY A 162 -5.68 11.60 6.43
N HIS A 163 -5.64 10.28 6.25
CA HIS A 163 -6.26 9.29 7.13
C HIS A 163 -5.71 9.43 8.57
N ARG A 164 -4.40 9.42 8.72
CA ARG A 164 -3.74 9.61 10.00
C ARG A 164 -4.20 10.89 10.71
N ARG A 165 -4.29 12.00 9.98
CA ARG A 165 -4.72 13.29 10.54
C ARG A 165 -6.18 13.29 10.97
N LEU A 166 -7.06 12.58 10.25
CA LEU A 166 -8.46 12.41 10.63
C LEU A 166 -8.56 11.65 11.97
N PHE A 167 -7.92 10.51 12.09
CA PHE A 167 -7.95 9.68 13.30
C PHE A 167 -7.25 10.36 14.50
N GLU A 168 -6.24 11.19 14.29
CA GLU A 168 -5.71 12.08 15.35
C GLU A 168 -6.78 13.06 15.85
N GLY A 169 -7.66 13.54 14.98
CA GLY A 169 -8.81 14.37 15.35
C GLY A 169 -9.76 13.64 16.28
N PHE A 170 -10.14 12.42 15.93
CA PHE A 170 -10.98 11.54 16.77
C PHE A 170 -10.32 11.27 18.14
N LEU A 171 -9.03 10.91 18.15
CA LEU A 171 -8.32 10.67 19.41
C LEU A 171 -8.31 11.88 20.34
N ARG A 172 -8.14 13.08 19.80
CA ARG A 172 -8.12 14.32 20.57
C ARG A 172 -9.45 14.56 21.32
N GLU A 173 -10.58 14.22 20.72
CA GLU A 173 -11.88 14.35 21.35
C GLU A 173 -11.97 13.49 22.61
N TYR A 174 -11.53 12.23 22.55
CA TYR A 174 -11.47 11.34 23.73
C TYR A 174 -10.47 11.84 24.79
N GLN A 175 -9.35 12.43 24.39
CA GLN A 175 -8.36 12.99 25.30
C GLN A 175 -8.94 14.17 26.11
N VAL A 176 -9.69 15.07 25.46
CA VAL A 176 -10.37 16.19 26.14
C VAL A 176 -11.38 15.69 27.16
N GLU A 177 -12.04 14.58 26.89
CA GLU A 177 -13.00 13.97 27.82
C GLU A 177 -12.34 13.14 28.95
N GLY A 178 -11.00 13.01 28.95
CA GLY A 178 -10.26 12.18 29.92
C GLY A 178 -10.49 10.67 29.75
N LYS A 179 -10.78 10.22 28.52
CA LYS A 179 -11.12 8.83 28.19
C LYS A 179 -10.10 8.14 27.27
N ALA A 180 -8.96 8.77 26.94
CA ALA A 180 -7.92 8.22 26.05
C ALA A 180 -6.68 7.77 26.83
#